data_7ac5552b6f45a1c78e20f77f18f42cd7
#
_entry.id   7ac5552b6f45a1c78e20f77f18f42cd7
#
_cell.length_a   1.000
_cell.length_b   1.000
_cell.length_c   1.000
_cell.angle_alpha   90.00
_cell.angle_beta   90.00
_cell.angle_gamma   90.00
#
_symmetry.space_group_name_H-M   'P 1'
#
loop_
_entity.id
_entity.type
_entity.pdbx_description
1 polymer ?
#
loop_
_entity_poly.entity_id
_entity_poly.type
_entity_poly.pdbx_seq_one_letter_code
_entity_poly.pdbx_strand_id
1 'polypeptide(L)'
;MGVHLLGNELSRWDEVDSGSLLLTFFSDERPLRGAAGLADWRLCGRLSRLIKRGHLSGAVGEKLLLPPGRRLPFRSVLIFGLGPSQGFNEEIYRSHVRWIREVADKARLGTYALQPPGRATGLIGARRALELWLDEAAQDSRTAEVAIIDNQSGQKDMAEILRYQQKKRQAAERA
;
A
#
# COMPACT_ATOMS: atom_id res chain seq x y z
N MET A 1 -4.81 -15.89 -0.53
CA MET A 1 -4.67 -14.41 -0.50
C MET A 1 -5.84 -13.79 -1.25
N GLY A 2 -6.62 -12.95 -0.58
CA GLY A 2 -7.64 -12.11 -1.19
C GLY A 2 -7.07 -10.72 -1.48
N VAL A 3 -7.39 -10.17 -2.65
CA VAL A 3 -7.10 -8.76 -2.99
C VAL A 3 -8.41 -8.09 -3.32
N HIS A 4 -8.68 -6.95 -2.66
CA HIS A 4 -9.83 -6.10 -2.92
C HIS A 4 -9.40 -4.64 -3.05
N LEU A 5 -10.28 -3.79 -3.52
CA LEU A 5 -10.00 -2.39 -3.75
C LEU A 5 -10.62 -1.53 -2.65
N LEU A 6 -9.89 -0.52 -2.20
CA LEU A 6 -10.31 0.45 -1.20
C LEU A 6 -10.14 1.87 -1.76
N GLY A 7 -11.15 2.71 -1.60
CA GLY A 7 -11.11 4.09 -2.05
C GLY A 7 -10.07 4.93 -1.30
N ASN A 8 -9.49 5.89 -2.01
CA ASN A 8 -8.55 6.86 -1.43
C ASN A 8 -9.31 8.06 -0.84
N GLU A 9 -10.43 7.78 -0.15
CA GLU A 9 -11.21 8.75 0.60
C GLU A 9 -11.30 8.30 2.07
N LEU A 10 -11.15 9.24 2.99
CA LEU A 10 -11.15 8.95 4.44
C LEU A 10 -12.47 8.31 4.92
N SER A 11 -13.60 8.68 4.32
CA SER A 11 -14.90 8.06 4.62
C SER A 11 -14.91 6.56 4.30
N ARG A 12 -14.24 6.15 3.22
CA ARG A 12 -14.11 4.73 2.87
C ARG A 12 -13.23 3.96 3.86
N TRP A 13 -12.24 4.64 4.41
CA TRP A 13 -11.40 4.03 5.44
C TRP A 13 -12.18 3.77 6.73
N ASP A 14 -13.10 4.67 7.09
CA ASP A 14 -13.94 4.51 8.29
C ASP A 14 -14.88 3.29 8.23
N GLU A 15 -15.11 2.74 7.03
CA GLU A 15 -15.90 1.53 6.80
C GLU A 15 -15.06 0.24 6.90
N VAL A 16 -13.72 0.35 7.01
CA VAL A 16 -12.84 -0.82 7.08
C VAL A 16 -12.87 -1.42 8.48
N ASP A 17 -13.23 -2.69 8.57
CA ASP A 17 -13.17 -3.43 9.83
C ASP A 17 -11.75 -3.96 10.05
N SER A 18 -11.04 -3.25 10.88
CA SER A 18 -9.76 -3.60 11.50
C SER A 18 -8.72 -4.35 10.64
N GLY A 19 -7.62 -3.77 10.44
CA GLY A 19 -6.40 -4.29 9.83
C GLY A 19 -5.28 -3.31 10.09
N SER A 20 -4.16 -3.47 9.41
CA SER A 20 -3.06 -2.51 9.47
C SER A 20 -3.09 -1.61 8.24
N LEU A 21 -2.68 -0.36 8.38
CA LEU A 21 -2.45 0.55 7.26
C LEU A 21 -0.95 0.60 6.96
N LEU A 22 -0.58 0.24 5.75
CA LEU A 22 0.79 0.31 5.27
C LEU A 22 0.93 1.54 4.36
N LEU A 23 1.80 2.45 4.73
CA LEU A 23 2.06 3.70 4.02
C LEU A 23 3.45 3.67 3.42
N THR A 24 3.58 4.16 2.21
CA THR A 24 4.85 4.26 1.49
C THR A 24 5.10 5.71 1.07
N PHE A 25 6.34 6.16 1.07
CA PHE A 25 6.70 7.48 0.56
C PHE A 25 8.16 7.53 0.14
N PHE A 26 8.48 8.40 -0.83
CA PHE A 26 9.85 8.63 -1.27
C PHE A 26 10.55 9.65 -0.39
N SER A 27 11.88 9.54 -0.28
CA SER A 27 12.70 10.45 0.53
C SER A 27 12.65 11.91 0.06
N ASP A 28 12.34 12.13 -1.21
CA ASP A 28 12.18 13.44 -1.87
C ASP A 28 10.69 13.85 -2.04
N GLU A 29 9.75 13.07 -1.49
CA GLU A 29 8.31 13.36 -1.55
C GLU A 29 7.91 14.35 -0.44
N ARG A 30 7.76 15.62 -0.82
CA ARG A 30 7.32 16.69 0.09
C ARG A 30 6.34 17.62 -0.64
N PRO A 31 5.12 17.83 -0.16
CA PRO A 31 4.47 17.14 0.98
C PRO A 31 4.16 15.66 0.67
N LEU A 32 3.79 14.90 1.70
CA LEU A 32 3.30 13.52 1.55
C LEU A 32 2.03 13.51 0.69
N ARG A 33 1.91 12.52 -0.19
CA ARG A 33 0.81 12.39 -1.16
C ARG A 33 -0.01 11.12 -0.92
N GLY A 34 -1.14 11.02 -1.60
CA GLY A 34 -2.00 9.83 -1.58
C GLY A 34 -2.38 9.38 -0.18
N ALA A 35 -2.32 8.08 0.08
CA ALA A 35 -2.69 7.50 1.37
C ALA A 35 -1.81 8.02 2.52
N ALA A 36 -0.51 8.24 2.30
CA ALA A 36 0.38 8.81 3.31
C ALA A 36 -0.02 10.25 3.68
N GLY A 37 -0.37 11.07 2.69
CA GLY A 37 -0.86 12.43 2.91
C GLY A 37 -2.20 12.47 3.65
N LEU A 38 -3.15 11.61 3.27
CA LEU A 38 -4.45 11.50 3.96
C LEU A 38 -4.30 11.02 5.41
N ALA A 39 -3.45 10.03 5.65
CA ALA A 39 -3.15 9.56 6.99
C ALA A 39 -2.49 10.66 7.83
N ASP A 40 -1.54 11.41 7.26
CA ASP A 40 -0.88 12.52 7.94
C ASP A 40 -1.89 13.63 8.31
N TRP A 41 -2.80 13.96 7.39
CA TRP A 41 -3.86 14.92 7.69
C TRP A 41 -4.75 14.43 8.85
N ARG A 42 -5.21 13.17 8.81
CA ARG A 42 -6.04 12.57 9.87
C ARG A 42 -5.28 12.49 11.20
N LEU A 43 -3.97 12.30 11.16
CA LEU A 43 -3.07 12.29 12.33
C LEU A 43 -2.60 13.70 12.74
N CYS A 44 -3.22 14.76 12.21
CA CYS A 44 -2.89 16.16 12.47
C CYS A 44 -1.41 16.50 12.19
N GLY A 45 -0.85 16.04 11.08
CA GLY A 45 0.52 16.34 10.67
C GLY A 45 1.60 15.59 11.46
N ARG A 46 1.26 14.45 12.08
CA ARG A 46 2.22 13.68 12.89
C ARG A 46 3.39 13.15 12.05
N LEU A 47 3.11 12.64 10.84
CA LEU A 47 4.14 12.13 9.95
C LEU A 47 5.05 13.25 9.45
N SER A 48 4.47 14.36 9.00
CA SER A 48 5.21 15.55 8.59
C SER A 48 6.12 16.09 9.71
N ARG A 49 5.66 16.05 10.96
CA ARG A 49 6.50 16.45 12.10
C ARG A 49 7.64 15.47 12.35
N LEU A 50 7.43 14.16 12.21
CA LEU A 50 8.50 13.17 12.33
C LEU A 50 9.56 13.38 11.25
N ILE A 51 9.14 13.64 10.01
CA ILE A 51 10.02 13.94 8.90
C ILE A 51 10.81 15.24 9.17
N LYS A 52 10.14 16.30 9.58
CA LYS A 52 10.78 17.60 9.89
C LYS A 52 11.82 17.49 11.00
N ARG A 53 11.62 16.59 11.95
CA ARG A 53 12.53 16.35 13.08
C ARG A 53 13.63 15.32 12.76
N GLY A 54 13.68 14.77 11.55
CA GLY A 54 14.65 13.77 11.15
C GLY A 54 14.42 12.37 11.74
N HIS A 55 13.25 12.12 12.36
CA HIS A 55 12.89 10.79 12.88
C HIS A 55 12.32 9.85 11.81
N LEU A 56 12.04 10.38 10.63
CA LEU A 56 11.56 9.66 9.46
C LEU A 56 12.11 10.38 8.23
N SER A 57 12.81 9.66 7.36
CA SER A 57 13.51 10.25 6.21
C SER A 57 12.95 9.82 4.86
N GLY A 58 12.37 8.64 4.80
CA GLY A 58 11.99 7.97 3.56
C GLY A 58 13.12 7.18 2.90
N ALA A 59 14.24 6.98 3.59
CA ALA A 59 15.35 6.19 3.08
C ALA A 59 14.95 4.75 2.78
N VAL A 60 15.62 4.12 1.81
CA VAL A 60 15.41 2.70 1.48
C VAL A 60 15.61 1.83 2.73
N GLY A 61 14.66 0.95 2.98
CA GLY A 61 14.71 0.03 4.12
C GLY A 61 14.26 0.63 5.46
N GLU A 62 13.99 1.94 5.51
CA GLU A 62 13.42 2.57 6.69
C GLU A 62 11.96 2.09 6.89
N LYS A 63 11.65 1.70 8.11
CA LYS A 63 10.28 1.34 8.50
C LYS A 63 9.98 1.81 9.90
N LEU A 64 8.76 2.28 10.10
CA LEU A 64 8.30 2.79 11.39
C LEU A 64 6.90 2.26 11.69
N LEU A 65 6.72 1.73 12.89
CA LEU A 65 5.41 1.36 13.41
C LEU A 65 4.85 2.49 14.29
N LEU A 66 3.65 2.93 13.97
CA LEU A 66 2.94 3.95 14.73
C LEU A 66 1.59 3.43 15.22
N PRO A 67 1.20 3.71 16.47
CA PRO A 67 -0.16 3.54 16.92
C PRO A 67 -1.04 4.65 16.30
N PRO A 68 -2.16 4.31 15.66
CA PRO A 68 -3.04 5.29 15.01
C PRO A 68 -3.89 6.08 16.03
N GLY A 69 -3.98 5.60 17.27
CA GLY A 69 -4.89 6.12 18.27
C GLY A 69 -6.35 5.91 17.83
N ARG A 70 -7.22 6.90 18.14
CA ARG A 70 -8.63 6.89 17.71
C ARG A 70 -8.87 7.63 16.38
N ARG A 71 -7.79 8.05 15.69
CA ARG A 71 -7.90 8.91 14.50
C ARG A 71 -7.99 8.14 13.19
N LEU A 72 -7.51 6.92 13.17
CA LEU A 72 -7.59 6.02 12.03
C LEU A 72 -8.23 4.70 12.46
N PRO A 73 -9.07 4.09 11.61
CA PRO A 73 -9.82 2.86 11.93
C PRO A 73 -8.95 1.59 11.74
N PHE A 74 -7.65 1.73 11.90
CA PHE A 74 -6.68 0.64 11.76
C PHE A 74 -6.05 0.30 13.11
N ARG A 75 -5.66 -0.95 13.29
CA ARG A 75 -4.97 -1.41 14.53
C ARG A 75 -3.57 -0.85 14.65
N SER A 76 -2.88 -0.72 13.51
CA SER A 76 -1.53 -0.18 13.45
C SER A 76 -1.29 0.52 12.11
N VAL A 77 -0.31 1.42 12.09
CA VAL A 77 0.18 2.06 10.88
C VAL A 77 1.66 1.74 10.75
N LEU A 78 2.04 1.08 9.65
CA LEU A 78 3.43 0.86 9.27
C LEU A 78 3.78 1.81 8.14
N ILE A 79 4.95 2.41 8.23
CA ILE A 79 5.43 3.38 7.25
C ILE A 79 6.75 2.86 6.68
N PHE A 80 6.89 2.93 5.37
CA PHE A 80 8.02 2.41 4.61
C PHE A 80 8.66 3.52 3.79
N GLY A 81 9.96 3.70 3.95
CA GLY A 81 10.77 4.57 3.09
C GLY A 81 11.16 3.85 1.81
N LEU A 82 10.92 4.51 0.66
CA LEU A 82 11.17 3.96 -0.67
C LEU A 82 12.52 4.43 -1.26
N GLY A 83 13.22 5.34 -0.57
CA GLY A 83 14.40 6.01 -1.14
C GLY A 83 14.01 7.14 -2.10
N PRO A 84 14.94 7.61 -2.95
CA PRO A 84 14.66 8.68 -3.91
C PRO A 84 13.71 8.20 -5.02
N SER A 85 12.85 9.10 -5.50
CA SER A 85 11.94 8.80 -6.61
C SER A 85 12.68 8.72 -7.96
N GLN A 86 13.84 9.33 -8.06
CA GLN A 86 14.66 9.30 -9.26
C GLN A 86 15.12 7.86 -9.56
N GLY A 87 14.92 7.44 -10.80
CA GLY A 87 15.30 6.09 -11.26
C GLY A 87 14.29 5.00 -10.87
N PHE A 88 13.16 5.36 -10.25
CA PHE A 88 12.09 4.39 -9.95
C PHE A 88 11.62 3.69 -11.22
N ASN A 89 11.58 2.36 -11.19
CA ASN A 89 11.19 1.50 -12.30
C ASN A 89 10.48 0.23 -11.78
N GLU A 90 10.09 -0.67 -12.67
CA GLU A 90 9.36 -1.89 -12.31
C GLU A 90 10.19 -2.86 -11.44
N GLU A 91 11.50 -2.94 -11.63
CA GLU A 91 12.36 -3.80 -10.82
C GLU A 91 12.44 -3.29 -9.37
N ILE A 92 12.63 -1.97 -9.21
CA ILE A 92 12.59 -1.30 -7.90
C ILE A 92 11.22 -1.46 -7.27
N TYR A 93 10.13 -1.30 -8.04
CA TYR A 93 8.77 -1.56 -7.58
C TYR A 93 8.63 -2.98 -7.01
N ARG A 94 9.05 -4.00 -7.78
CA ARG A 94 8.98 -5.41 -7.36
C ARG A 94 9.78 -5.65 -6.06
N SER A 95 10.97 -5.06 -5.95
CA SER A 95 11.80 -5.17 -4.74
C SER A 95 11.09 -4.59 -3.51
N HIS A 96 10.45 -3.42 -3.66
CA HIS A 96 9.64 -2.83 -2.59
C HIS A 96 8.43 -3.69 -2.22
N VAL A 97 7.72 -4.22 -3.20
CA VAL A 97 6.58 -5.11 -2.95
C VAL A 97 7.01 -6.36 -2.17
N ARG A 98 8.08 -7.02 -2.58
CA ARG A 98 8.64 -8.18 -1.85
C ARG A 98 8.99 -7.84 -0.41
N TRP A 99 9.70 -6.73 -0.22
CA TRP A 99 10.10 -6.27 1.11
C TRP A 99 8.90 -5.93 2.01
N ILE A 100 7.92 -5.18 1.49
CA ILE A 100 6.70 -4.83 2.24
C ILE A 100 5.95 -6.10 2.64
N ARG A 101 5.78 -7.04 1.73
CA ARG A 101 5.11 -8.32 1.99
C ARG A 101 5.86 -9.16 3.01
N GLU A 102 7.19 -9.20 2.94
CA GLU A 102 8.04 -9.87 3.94
C GLU A 102 7.88 -9.27 5.34
N VAL A 103 7.88 -7.93 5.44
CA VAL A 103 7.68 -7.24 6.72
C VAL A 103 6.28 -7.49 7.27
N ALA A 104 5.25 -7.43 6.42
CA ALA A 104 3.87 -7.71 6.81
C ALA A 104 3.72 -9.15 7.34
N ASP A 105 4.33 -10.12 6.69
CA ASP A 105 4.33 -11.52 7.10
C ASP A 105 5.05 -11.73 8.45
N LYS A 106 6.27 -11.19 8.59
CA LYS A 106 7.02 -11.24 9.86
C LYS A 106 6.27 -10.58 11.01
N ALA A 107 5.52 -9.53 10.72
CA ALA A 107 4.65 -8.85 11.68
C ALA A 107 3.30 -9.58 11.90
N ARG A 108 3.06 -10.70 11.20
CA ARG A 108 1.82 -11.49 11.24
C ARG A 108 0.57 -10.67 10.94
N LEU A 109 0.65 -9.79 9.96
CA LEU A 109 -0.48 -9.00 9.52
C LEU A 109 -1.39 -9.86 8.64
N GLY A 110 -2.48 -10.37 9.20
CA GLY A 110 -3.46 -11.16 8.45
C GLY A 110 -4.26 -10.33 7.45
N THR A 111 -4.46 -9.04 7.76
CA THR A 111 -5.20 -8.09 6.91
C THR A 111 -4.51 -6.72 6.93
N TYR A 112 -4.36 -6.11 5.77
CA TYR A 112 -3.83 -4.75 5.69
C TYR A 112 -4.30 -4.01 4.44
N ALA A 113 -4.33 -2.68 4.54
CA ALA A 113 -4.57 -1.77 3.43
C ALA A 113 -3.26 -1.11 3.01
N LEU A 114 -3.05 -0.92 1.71
CA LEU A 114 -1.82 -0.36 1.14
C LEU A 114 -2.11 0.41 -0.14
N GLN A 115 -1.54 1.59 -0.30
CA GLN A 115 -1.37 2.21 -1.61
C GLN A 115 -0.07 1.71 -2.23
N PRO A 116 -0.09 1.13 -3.45
CA PRO A 116 1.13 0.59 -4.06
C PRO A 116 2.22 1.66 -4.23
N PRO A 117 3.52 1.30 -4.06
CA PRO A 117 4.64 2.22 -4.24
C PRO A 117 4.57 2.96 -5.58
N GLY A 118 4.85 4.27 -5.57
CA GLY A 118 4.85 5.08 -6.79
C GLY A 118 3.47 5.49 -7.34
N ARG A 119 2.35 4.95 -6.80
CA ARG A 119 1.01 5.33 -7.25
C ARG A 119 0.66 6.78 -6.86
N ALA A 120 0.96 7.18 -5.65
CA ALA A 120 0.68 8.54 -5.16
C ALA A 120 1.41 9.63 -5.95
N THR A 121 2.56 9.30 -6.51
CA THR A 121 3.43 10.22 -7.27
C THR A 121 3.26 10.08 -8.79
N GLY A 122 2.44 9.13 -9.26
CA GLY A 122 2.20 8.91 -10.69
C GLY A 122 3.35 8.22 -11.44
N LEU A 123 4.32 7.64 -10.72
CA LEU A 123 5.48 6.96 -11.31
C LEU A 123 5.15 5.58 -11.90
N ILE A 124 3.99 5.03 -11.54
CA ILE A 124 3.48 3.79 -12.10
C ILE A 124 1.98 3.87 -12.31
N GLY A 125 1.47 3.30 -13.41
CA GLY A 125 0.04 3.22 -13.71
C GLY A 125 -0.70 2.24 -12.79
N ALA A 126 -1.99 2.45 -12.54
CA ALA A 126 -2.78 1.61 -11.63
C ALA A 126 -2.82 0.14 -12.06
N ARG A 127 -3.14 -0.11 -13.34
CA ARG A 127 -3.15 -1.44 -13.94
C ARG A 127 -1.81 -2.15 -13.71
N ARG A 128 -0.71 -1.49 -14.09
CA ARG A 128 0.61 -2.08 -13.99
C ARG A 128 1.06 -2.35 -12.56
N ALA A 129 0.77 -1.43 -11.64
CA ALA A 129 1.05 -1.62 -10.22
C ALA A 129 0.36 -2.86 -9.65
N LEU A 130 -0.92 -3.09 -10.01
CA LEU A 130 -1.64 -4.27 -9.55
C LEU A 130 -1.13 -5.56 -10.21
N GLU A 131 -0.85 -5.56 -11.51
CA GLU A 131 -0.27 -6.72 -12.21
C GLU A 131 1.01 -7.18 -11.53
N LEU A 132 1.96 -6.25 -11.34
CA LEU A 132 3.24 -6.55 -10.68
C LEU A 132 3.07 -7.01 -9.23
N TRP A 133 2.11 -6.42 -8.49
CA TRP A 133 1.77 -6.86 -7.15
C TRP A 133 1.29 -8.31 -7.14
N LEU A 134 0.39 -8.66 -8.04
CA LEU A 134 -0.18 -10.00 -8.14
C LEU A 134 0.86 -11.03 -8.60
N ASP A 135 1.77 -10.65 -9.52
CA ASP A 135 2.90 -11.50 -9.92
C ASP A 135 3.79 -11.85 -8.73
N GLU A 136 4.18 -10.85 -7.92
CA GLU A 136 4.99 -11.07 -6.71
C GLU A 136 4.22 -11.88 -5.66
N ALA A 137 2.91 -11.67 -5.57
CA ALA A 137 2.06 -12.41 -4.65
C ALA A 137 1.89 -13.89 -5.03
N ALA A 138 1.98 -14.22 -6.31
CA ALA A 138 1.87 -15.59 -6.79
C ALA A 138 3.15 -16.43 -6.54
N GLN A 139 4.27 -15.76 -6.26
CA GLN A 139 5.56 -16.43 -6.05
C GLN A 139 5.75 -16.99 -4.64
N ASP A 140 4.87 -16.65 -3.71
CA ASP A 140 4.97 -17.09 -2.32
C ASP A 140 3.62 -17.59 -1.76
N SER A 141 3.66 -18.33 -0.66
CA SER A 141 2.50 -18.91 0.01
C SER A 141 1.83 -18.00 1.04
N ARG A 142 2.19 -16.72 1.10
CA ARG A 142 1.63 -15.78 2.09
C ARG A 142 0.16 -15.52 1.82
N THR A 143 -0.66 -15.59 2.86
CA THR A 143 -2.13 -15.63 2.74
C THR A 143 -2.84 -14.38 3.27
N ALA A 144 -2.15 -13.26 3.42
CA ALA A 144 -2.79 -12.03 3.90
C ALA A 144 -3.91 -11.53 2.97
N GLU A 145 -4.95 -10.95 3.57
CA GLU A 145 -5.98 -10.19 2.86
C GLU A 145 -5.51 -8.75 2.65
N VAL A 146 -5.49 -8.29 1.41
CA VAL A 146 -4.91 -7.00 1.04
C VAL A 146 -5.93 -6.09 0.39
N ALA A 147 -6.17 -4.93 0.99
CA ALA A 147 -6.93 -3.84 0.40
C ALA A 147 -5.98 -2.89 -0.35
N ILE A 148 -6.05 -2.87 -1.66
CA ILE A 148 -5.28 -1.92 -2.48
C ILE A 148 -6.00 -0.58 -2.52
N ILE A 149 -5.34 0.45 -2.01
CA ILE A 149 -5.86 1.82 -1.98
C ILE A 149 -5.51 2.53 -3.30
N ASP A 150 -6.52 3.07 -3.95
CA ASP A 150 -6.32 3.96 -5.10
C ASP A 150 -7.51 4.92 -5.27
N ASN A 151 -7.35 5.94 -6.11
CA ASN A 151 -8.42 6.83 -6.50
C ASN A 151 -9.45 6.10 -7.40
N GLN A 152 -10.59 6.73 -7.64
CA GLN A 152 -11.68 6.13 -8.39
C GLN A 152 -11.28 5.65 -9.80
N SER A 153 -10.44 6.41 -10.51
CA SER A 153 -9.96 6.01 -11.83
C SER A 153 -9.06 4.77 -11.75
N GLY A 154 -8.08 4.78 -10.83
CA GLY A 154 -7.19 3.63 -10.64
C GLY A 154 -7.94 2.37 -10.21
N GLN A 155 -8.97 2.51 -9.35
CA GLN A 155 -9.82 1.38 -8.98
C GLN A 155 -10.58 0.77 -10.17
N LYS A 156 -11.07 1.59 -11.11
CA LYS A 156 -11.72 1.09 -12.33
C LYS A 156 -10.75 0.25 -13.15
N ASP A 157 -9.53 0.76 -13.37
CA ASP A 157 -8.49 0.05 -14.12
C ASP A 157 -8.08 -1.27 -13.45
N MET A 158 -7.96 -1.28 -12.13
CA MET A 158 -7.61 -2.46 -11.34
C MET A 158 -8.74 -3.48 -11.27
N ALA A 159 -10.00 -3.04 -11.22
CA ALA A 159 -11.16 -3.92 -11.12
C ALA A 159 -11.29 -4.85 -12.33
N GLU A 160 -10.91 -4.40 -13.52
CA GLU A 160 -10.90 -5.24 -14.73
C GLU A 160 -9.95 -6.44 -14.59
N ILE A 161 -8.75 -6.21 -14.04
CA ILE A 161 -7.76 -7.26 -13.80
C ILE A 161 -8.28 -8.27 -12.79
N LEU A 162 -8.84 -7.81 -11.68
CA LEU A 162 -9.37 -8.69 -10.63
C LEU A 162 -10.52 -9.56 -11.15
N ARG A 163 -11.44 -8.99 -11.96
CA ARG A 163 -12.52 -9.75 -12.62
C ARG A 163 -11.98 -10.81 -13.56
N TYR A 164 -10.95 -10.49 -14.35
CA TYR A 164 -10.32 -11.45 -15.26
C TYR A 164 -9.68 -12.61 -14.47
N GLN A 165 -8.95 -12.31 -13.40
CA GLN A 165 -8.34 -13.33 -12.56
C GLN A 165 -9.37 -14.23 -11.86
N GLN A 166 -10.47 -13.66 -11.37
CA GLN A 166 -11.56 -14.44 -10.76
C GLN A 166 -12.17 -15.43 -11.76
N LYS A 167 -12.44 -14.98 -13.00
CA LYS A 167 -12.95 -15.86 -14.07
C LYS A 167 -11.97 -17.01 -14.38
N LYS A 168 -10.67 -16.71 -14.43
CA LYS A 168 -9.63 -17.70 -14.70
C LYS A 168 -9.57 -18.77 -13.58
N ARG A 169 -9.65 -18.37 -12.33
CA ARG A 169 -9.70 -19.29 -11.18
C ARG A 169 -10.93 -20.18 -11.21
N GLN A 170 -12.12 -19.61 -11.41
CA GLN A 170 -13.36 -20.37 -11.52
C GLN A 170 -13.35 -21.37 -12.69
N ALA A 171 -12.72 -21.02 -13.80
CA ALA A 171 -12.54 -21.93 -14.93
C ALA A 171 -11.60 -23.10 -14.60
N ALA A 172 -10.53 -22.83 -13.86
CA ALA A 172 -9.56 -23.86 -13.43
C ALA A 172 -10.14 -24.82 -12.35
N GLU A 173 -11.05 -24.33 -11.49
CA GLU A 173 -11.74 -25.17 -10.50
C GLU A 173 -12.83 -26.06 -11.08
N ARG A 174 -13.29 -25.77 -12.31
CA ARG A 174 -14.33 -26.54 -13.01
C ARG A 174 -13.76 -27.57 -14.00
N ALA A 175 -12.46 -27.53 -14.25
CA ALA A 175 -11.74 -28.45 -15.16
C ALA A 175 -11.09 -29.61 -14.42
#